data_0e8b79e2fb93610617b605608e9aef42
#
_entry.id   0e8b79e2fb93610617b605608e9aef42
#
_cell.length_a   1.000
_cell.length_b   1.000
_cell.length_c   1.000
_cell.angle_alpha   90.00
_cell.angle_beta   90.00
_cell.angle_gamma   90.00
#
_symmetry.space_group_name_H-M   'P 1'
#
loop_
_entity.id
_entity.type
_entity.pdbx_description
1 polymer ?
#
loop_
_entity_poly.entity_id
_entity_poly.type
_entity_poly.pdbx_seq_one_letter_code
_entity_poly.pdbx_strand_id
1 'polypeptide(L)'
;HHKQMQALELIPQVQEEFKAVFGRDSGGLVRPYRCEDAETIVVALGSIVGTIKDVVDERREAGDKIGVLSICSFRPFPIDAVREVLKGAKRTVCFEKAFSVGIGGIVSSHLRAAMRGKPFTCFEVIGGLGGRNITKNSLHQMLDQAEAETLEGLTFLDLDMELVNAELEREAKMRRSGGVADNVMRHAVQRADAAIAAQGEKPQADKVGNARVAAPSTADTAINV
;
A
#
# COMPACT_ATOMS: atom_id res chain seq x y z
N HIS A 1 -11.88 25.02 4.18
CA HIS A 1 -12.48 23.70 4.14
C HIS A 1 -13.77 23.68 3.32
N HIS A 2 -14.75 24.56 3.64
CA HIS A 2 -16.00 24.65 2.89
C HIS A 2 -15.79 24.86 1.38
N LYS A 3 -14.91 25.78 0.99
CA LYS A 3 -14.57 26.03 -0.42
C LYS A 3 -13.94 24.81 -1.13
N GLN A 4 -13.17 24.00 -0.43
CA GLN A 4 -12.63 22.76 -0.99
C GLN A 4 -13.76 21.75 -1.27
N MET A 5 -14.75 21.65 -0.39
CA MET A 5 -15.89 20.75 -0.64
C MET A 5 -16.75 21.22 -1.82
N GLN A 6 -16.92 22.52 -1.99
CA GLN A 6 -17.60 23.08 -3.17
C GLN A 6 -16.89 22.74 -4.49
N ALA A 7 -15.58 22.46 -4.47
CA ALA A 7 -14.86 22.07 -5.66
C ALA A 7 -15.38 20.75 -6.26
N LEU A 8 -15.96 19.85 -5.46
CA LEU A 8 -16.55 18.61 -5.99
C LEU A 8 -17.75 18.88 -6.93
N GLU A 9 -18.47 19.97 -6.73
CA GLU A 9 -19.58 20.41 -7.58
C GLU A 9 -19.08 21.21 -8.78
N LEU A 10 -18.04 22.01 -8.59
CA LEU A 10 -17.49 22.89 -9.62
C LEU A 10 -16.64 22.16 -10.66
N ILE A 11 -15.84 21.16 -10.25
CA ILE A 11 -14.94 20.43 -11.15
C ILE A 11 -15.68 19.81 -12.33
N PRO A 12 -16.81 19.09 -12.17
CA PRO A 12 -17.57 18.57 -13.31
C PRO A 12 -18.09 19.66 -14.25
N GLN A 13 -18.52 20.79 -13.73
CA GLN A 13 -19.02 21.92 -14.54
C GLN A 13 -17.89 22.50 -15.41
N VAL A 14 -16.73 22.77 -14.81
CA VAL A 14 -15.56 23.26 -15.52
C VAL A 14 -15.07 22.23 -16.56
N GLN A 15 -15.17 20.94 -16.26
CA GLN A 15 -14.84 19.87 -17.21
C GLN A 15 -15.70 19.96 -18.46
N GLU A 16 -17.03 20.11 -18.32
CA GLU A 16 -17.95 20.21 -19.46
C GLU A 16 -17.68 21.50 -20.27
N GLU A 17 -17.44 22.63 -19.63
CA GLU A 17 -17.04 23.86 -20.28
C GLU A 17 -15.73 23.69 -21.07
N PHE A 18 -14.73 23.06 -20.45
CA PHE A 18 -13.45 22.76 -21.09
C PHE A 18 -13.63 21.87 -22.33
N LYS A 19 -14.46 20.83 -22.21
CA LYS A 19 -14.77 19.91 -23.29
C LYS A 19 -15.49 20.62 -24.45
N ALA A 20 -16.43 21.52 -24.13
CA ALA A 20 -17.14 22.29 -25.12
C ALA A 20 -16.21 23.23 -25.92
N VAL A 21 -15.22 23.84 -25.25
CA VAL A 21 -14.27 24.76 -25.90
C VAL A 21 -13.15 24.03 -26.65
N PHE A 22 -12.59 22.97 -26.07
CA PHE A 22 -11.37 22.33 -26.57
C PHE A 22 -11.61 20.97 -27.24
N GLY A 23 -12.83 20.42 -27.24
CA GLY A 23 -13.19 19.15 -27.83
C GLY A 23 -12.55 17.92 -27.17
N ARG A 24 -11.98 18.06 -25.98
CA ARG A 24 -11.31 16.99 -25.23
C ARG A 24 -11.70 16.99 -23.77
N ASP A 25 -11.73 15.79 -23.19
CA ASP A 25 -12.06 15.57 -21.80
C ASP A 25 -10.83 15.78 -20.89
N SER A 26 -10.95 16.62 -19.85
CA SER A 26 -9.90 16.87 -18.85
C SER A 26 -9.87 15.84 -17.71
N GLY A 27 -10.90 14.96 -17.62
CA GLY A 27 -10.97 13.87 -16.63
C GLY A 27 -11.88 14.10 -15.44
N GLY A 28 -12.17 15.34 -15.06
CA GLY A 28 -13.10 15.67 -13.97
C GLY A 28 -12.69 15.09 -12.61
N LEU A 29 -13.65 14.49 -11.92
CA LEU A 29 -13.44 13.85 -10.60
C LEU A 29 -12.84 12.46 -10.74
N VAL A 30 -13.46 11.62 -11.56
CA VAL A 30 -13.07 10.24 -11.84
C VAL A 30 -13.32 9.94 -13.30
N ARG A 31 -12.59 8.98 -13.85
CA ARG A 31 -12.80 8.51 -15.22
C ARG A 31 -12.92 6.99 -15.24
N PRO A 32 -14.14 6.46 -15.31
CA PRO A 32 -14.37 5.03 -15.52
C PRO A 32 -14.04 4.64 -16.97
N TYR A 33 -13.52 3.44 -17.15
CA TYR A 33 -13.27 2.84 -18.44
C TYR A 33 -13.70 1.38 -18.41
N ARG A 34 -14.69 1.02 -19.21
CA ARG A 34 -15.29 -0.33 -19.25
C ARG A 34 -15.75 -0.84 -17.89
N CYS A 35 -16.33 0.05 -17.05
CA CYS A 35 -16.78 -0.30 -15.71
C CYS A 35 -18.25 -0.72 -15.63
N GLU A 36 -19.04 -0.54 -16.69
CA GLU A 36 -20.51 -0.64 -16.67
C GLU A 36 -21.01 -2.04 -16.28
N ASP A 37 -20.31 -3.09 -16.74
CA ASP A 37 -20.62 -4.50 -16.49
C ASP A 37 -19.46 -5.24 -15.82
N ALA A 38 -18.46 -4.48 -15.31
CA ALA A 38 -17.25 -5.07 -14.78
C ALA A 38 -17.50 -5.74 -13.41
N GLU A 39 -17.03 -6.96 -13.27
CA GLU A 39 -16.99 -7.71 -12.02
C GLU A 39 -15.73 -7.37 -11.21
N THR A 40 -14.62 -7.11 -11.89
CA THR A 40 -13.36 -6.65 -11.32
C THR A 40 -13.06 -5.24 -11.80
N ILE A 41 -12.87 -4.30 -10.87
CA ILE A 41 -12.49 -2.92 -11.21
C ILE A 41 -11.13 -2.61 -10.60
N VAL A 42 -10.16 -2.28 -11.46
CA VAL A 42 -8.87 -1.75 -11.02
C VAL A 42 -9.04 -0.25 -10.74
N VAL A 43 -8.66 0.20 -9.55
CA VAL A 43 -8.63 1.62 -9.22
C VAL A 43 -7.18 2.09 -9.19
N ALA A 44 -6.88 3.11 -9.96
CA ALA A 44 -5.54 3.67 -10.06
C ALA A 44 -5.58 5.18 -10.34
N LEU A 45 -4.43 5.83 -10.23
CA LEU A 45 -4.25 7.22 -10.65
C LEU A 45 -2.90 7.42 -11.33
N GLY A 46 -2.84 8.44 -12.18
CA GLY A 46 -1.63 8.83 -12.90
C GLY A 46 -1.33 7.98 -14.14
N SER A 47 -0.07 7.93 -14.53
CA SER A 47 0.36 7.37 -15.82
C SER A 47 0.10 5.88 -16.01
N ILE A 48 0.07 5.12 -14.93
CA ILE A 48 -0.16 3.67 -14.99
C ILE A 48 -1.54 3.30 -15.57
N VAL A 49 -2.50 4.21 -15.48
CA VAL A 49 -3.85 3.99 -16.02
C VAL A 49 -3.82 3.67 -17.51
N GLY A 50 -2.88 4.23 -18.28
CA GLY A 50 -2.71 3.90 -19.69
C GLY A 50 -2.39 2.43 -19.91
N THR A 51 -1.38 1.90 -19.22
CA THR A 51 -0.99 0.49 -19.31
C THR A 51 -2.10 -0.43 -18.80
N ILE A 52 -2.81 -0.03 -17.73
CA ILE A 52 -3.95 -0.81 -17.23
C ILE A 52 -5.08 -0.86 -18.26
N LYS A 53 -5.36 0.21 -18.98
CA LYS A 53 -6.38 0.21 -20.06
C LYS A 53 -6.05 -0.78 -21.17
N ASP A 54 -4.79 -0.82 -21.60
CA ASP A 54 -4.34 -1.78 -22.59
C ASP A 54 -4.60 -3.22 -22.11
N VAL A 55 -4.27 -3.52 -20.85
CA VAL A 55 -4.52 -4.85 -20.26
C VAL A 55 -6.02 -5.12 -20.13
N VAL A 56 -6.82 -4.12 -19.75
CA VAL A 56 -8.28 -4.25 -19.70
C VAL A 56 -8.84 -4.60 -21.07
N ASP A 57 -8.34 -3.98 -22.15
CA ASP A 57 -8.79 -4.29 -23.50
C ASP A 57 -8.43 -5.73 -23.92
N GLU A 58 -7.20 -6.16 -23.67
CA GLU A 58 -6.74 -7.53 -23.92
C GLU A 58 -7.57 -8.58 -23.15
N ARG A 59 -7.85 -8.32 -21.88
CA ARG A 59 -8.67 -9.22 -21.03
C ARG A 59 -10.14 -9.24 -21.49
N ARG A 60 -10.67 -8.11 -21.89
CA ARG A 60 -12.03 -8.01 -22.43
C ARG A 60 -12.20 -8.76 -23.75
N GLU A 61 -11.18 -8.76 -24.61
CA GLU A 61 -11.16 -9.56 -25.83
C GLU A 61 -11.15 -11.06 -25.50
N ALA A 62 -10.56 -11.47 -24.40
CA ALA A 62 -10.60 -12.83 -23.86
C ALA A 62 -11.94 -13.21 -23.18
N GLY A 63 -12.83 -12.23 -22.95
CA GLY A 63 -14.17 -12.44 -22.38
C GLY A 63 -14.32 -12.04 -20.89
N ASP A 64 -13.27 -11.50 -20.28
CA ASP A 64 -13.30 -11.11 -18.88
C ASP A 64 -14.10 -9.81 -18.66
N LYS A 65 -14.75 -9.70 -17.51
CA LYS A 65 -15.52 -8.51 -17.11
C LYS A 65 -14.71 -7.61 -16.22
N ILE A 66 -13.71 -6.96 -16.80
CA ILE A 66 -12.77 -6.08 -16.09
C ILE A 66 -12.93 -4.64 -16.57
N GLY A 67 -12.76 -3.69 -15.65
CA GLY A 67 -12.71 -2.27 -15.93
C GLY A 67 -11.63 -1.57 -15.12
N VAL A 68 -11.38 -0.30 -15.45
CA VAL A 68 -10.49 0.56 -14.66
C VAL A 68 -11.15 1.88 -14.30
N LEU A 69 -11.08 2.26 -13.04
CA LEU A 69 -11.49 3.55 -12.52
C LEU A 69 -10.25 4.41 -12.25
N SER A 70 -10.07 5.46 -13.03
CA SER A 70 -9.04 6.45 -12.78
C SER A 70 -9.53 7.51 -11.81
N ILE A 71 -8.79 7.74 -10.71
CA ILE A 71 -9.01 8.89 -9.83
C ILE A 71 -8.31 10.09 -10.44
N CYS A 72 -9.06 11.10 -10.85
CA CYS A 72 -8.52 12.32 -11.46
C CYS A 72 -8.38 13.45 -10.44
N SER A 73 -9.33 13.56 -9.51
CA SER A 73 -9.29 14.49 -8.39
C SER A 73 -9.15 13.73 -7.08
N PHE A 74 -8.02 13.90 -6.39
CA PHE A 74 -7.74 13.16 -5.16
C PHE A 74 -8.09 13.96 -3.89
N ARG A 75 -8.10 15.29 -3.99
CA ARG A 75 -8.47 16.21 -2.90
C ARG A 75 -9.32 17.36 -3.42
N PRO A 76 -10.55 17.52 -2.91
CA PRO A 76 -11.26 16.63 -2.00
C PRO A 76 -11.56 15.29 -2.65
N PHE A 77 -11.62 14.20 -1.85
CA PHE A 77 -11.84 12.85 -2.39
C PHE A 77 -13.28 12.71 -2.89
N PRO A 78 -13.51 12.25 -4.13
CA PRO A 78 -14.84 12.23 -4.76
C PRO A 78 -15.63 10.98 -4.34
N ILE A 79 -16.03 10.89 -3.08
CA ILE A 79 -16.65 9.72 -2.45
C ILE A 79 -17.84 9.20 -3.26
N ASP A 80 -18.78 10.08 -3.62
CA ASP A 80 -20.04 9.67 -4.28
C ASP A 80 -19.77 9.18 -5.71
N ALA A 81 -18.90 9.84 -6.46
CA ALA A 81 -18.50 9.40 -7.79
C ALA A 81 -17.80 8.03 -7.77
N VAL A 82 -16.93 7.79 -6.78
CA VAL A 82 -16.26 6.48 -6.58
C VAL A 82 -17.28 5.40 -6.23
N ARG A 83 -18.19 5.68 -5.29
CA ARG A 83 -19.24 4.74 -4.89
C ARG A 83 -20.14 4.35 -6.04
N GLU A 84 -20.50 5.30 -6.88
CA GLU A 84 -21.38 5.06 -8.03
C GLU A 84 -20.75 4.06 -9.00
N VAL A 85 -19.46 4.20 -9.29
CA VAL A 85 -18.75 3.29 -10.20
C VAL A 85 -18.52 1.91 -9.57
N LEU A 86 -18.19 1.85 -8.29
CA LEU A 86 -17.83 0.59 -7.63
C LEU A 86 -19.01 -0.21 -7.09
N LYS A 87 -20.24 0.31 -7.12
CA LYS A 87 -21.43 -0.31 -6.51
C LYS A 87 -21.76 -1.71 -7.04
N GLY A 88 -21.39 -2.00 -8.29
CA GLY A 88 -21.68 -3.28 -8.98
C GLY A 88 -20.48 -4.23 -9.02
N ALA A 89 -19.32 -3.80 -8.60
CA ALA A 89 -18.11 -4.62 -8.65
C ALA A 89 -18.14 -5.72 -7.58
N LYS A 90 -17.81 -6.95 -7.98
CA LYS A 90 -17.61 -8.06 -7.02
C LYS A 90 -16.31 -7.87 -6.25
N ARG A 91 -15.28 -7.34 -6.92
CA ARG A 91 -13.95 -7.09 -6.35
C ARG A 91 -13.31 -5.83 -6.93
N THR A 92 -12.47 -5.22 -6.13
CA THR A 92 -11.69 -4.04 -6.52
C THR A 92 -10.22 -4.33 -6.28
N VAL A 93 -9.35 -3.95 -7.22
CA VAL A 93 -7.90 -3.97 -7.06
C VAL A 93 -7.43 -2.52 -7.03
N CYS A 94 -6.96 -2.05 -5.89
CA CYS A 94 -6.36 -0.73 -5.79
C CYS A 94 -4.88 -0.83 -6.12
N PHE A 95 -4.51 -0.31 -7.30
CA PHE A 95 -3.11 -0.28 -7.73
C PHE A 95 -2.51 1.10 -7.52
N GLU A 96 -1.42 1.18 -6.77
CA GLU A 96 -0.76 2.45 -6.48
C GLU A 96 0.77 2.35 -6.35
N LYS A 97 1.43 3.50 -6.61
CA LYS A 97 2.89 3.65 -6.51
C LYS A 97 3.32 4.30 -5.20
N ALA A 98 2.44 4.36 -4.23
CA ALA A 98 2.70 4.97 -2.94
C ALA A 98 2.43 3.97 -1.82
N PHE A 99 3.26 4.01 -0.81
CA PHE A 99 3.16 3.16 0.37
C PHE A 99 3.40 3.98 1.63
N SER A 100 2.48 3.87 2.58
CA SER A 100 2.61 4.47 3.91
C SER A 100 2.87 3.38 4.93
N VAL A 101 4.05 3.38 5.52
CA VAL A 101 4.47 2.38 6.51
C VAL A 101 3.46 2.32 7.67
N GLY A 102 2.99 1.11 7.97
CA GLY A 102 2.01 0.86 9.04
C GLY A 102 0.55 1.06 8.65
N ILE A 103 0.25 1.64 7.47
CA ILE A 103 -1.12 1.86 6.98
C ILE A 103 -1.38 1.12 5.68
N GLY A 104 -0.37 0.96 4.83
CA GLY A 104 -0.49 0.43 3.48
C GLY A 104 -0.62 1.52 2.42
N GLY A 105 -1.43 1.31 1.40
CA GLY A 105 -1.62 2.27 0.33
C GLY A 105 -2.47 3.47 0.73
N ILE A 106 -2.18 4.58 0.09
CA ILE A 106 -2.87 5.85 0.37
C ILE A 106 -4.25 5.88 -0.29
N VAL A 107 -4.32 5.48 -1.56
CA VAL A 107 -5.60 5.45 -2.31
C VAL A 107 -6.52 4.36 -1.74
N SER A 108 -5.99 3.18 -1.45
CA SER A 108 -6.76 2.07 -0.86
C SER A 108 -7.39 2.45 0.48
N SER A 109 -6.68 3.19 1.32
CA SER A 109 -7.21 3.70 2.59
C SER A 109 -8.40 4.65 2.38
N HIS A 110 -8.34 5.52 1.34
CA HIS A 110 -9.45 6.41 0.99
C HIS A 110 -10.63 5.64 0.39
N LEU A 111 -10.37 4.61 -0.41
CA LEU A 111 -11.41 3.73 -0.95
C LEU A 111 -12.15 2.99 0.16
N ARG A 112 -11.42 2.41 1.12
CA ARG A 112 -12.04 1.75 2.29
C ARG A 112 -12.89 2.73 3.10
N ALA A 113 -12.40 3.94 3.33
CA ALA A 113 -13.18 4.98 4.00
C ALA A 113 -14.42 5.40 3.19
N ALA A 114 -14.29 5.57 1.87
CA ALA A 114 -15.39 5.91 0.98
C ALA A 114 -16.45 4.80 0.94
N MET A 115 -16.06 3.54 0.92
CA MET A 115 -16.95 2.38 0.82
C MET A 115 -17.45 1.86 2.17
N ARG A 116 -17.16 2.56 3.27
CA ARG A 116 -17.61 2.15 4.60
C ARG A 116 -19.12 1.94 4.64
N GLY A 117 -19.54 0.79 5.19
CA GLY A 117 -20.95 0.40 5.27
C GLY A 117 -21.55 -0.15 3.98
N LYS A 118 -20.73 -0.42 2.96
CA LYS A 118 -21.11 -1.09 1.71
C LYS A 118 -20.36 -2.42 1.59
N PRO A 119 -20.93 -3.44 0.91
CA PRO A 119 -20.17 -4.62 0.52
C PRO A 119 -18.99 -4.18 -0.35
N PHE A 120 -17.77 -4.49 0.08
CA PHE A 120 -16.58 -4.02 -0.62
C PHE A 120 -15.40 -4.93 -0.36
N THR A 121 -14.95 -5.64 -1.40
CA THR A 121 -13.71 -6.40 -1.40
C THR A 121 -12.65 -5.59 -2.13
N CYS A 122 -11.55 -5.29 -1.46
CA CYS A 122 -10.46 -4.51 -2.03
C CYS A 122 -9.12 -5.16 -1.75
N PHE A 123 -8.47 -5.60 -2.81
CA PHE A 123 -7.07 -5.98 -2.81
C PHE A 123 -6.21 -4.74 -3.01
N GLU A 124 -5.13 -4.67 -2.28
CA GLU A 124 -4.22 -3.55 -2.28
C GLU A 124 -2.90 -3.98 -2.91
N VAL A 125 -2.55 -3.37 -4.03
CA VAL A 125 -1.34 -3.71 -4.79
C VAL A 125 -0.45 -2.50 -4.93
N ILE A 126 0.76 -2.62 -4.42
CA ILE A 126 1.80 -1.61 -4.52
C ILE A 126 2.80 -2.05 -5.59
N GLY A 127 3.02 -1.21 -6.59
CA GLY A 127 3.97 -1.51 -7.66
C GLY A 127 4.72 -0.29 -8.15
N GLY A 128 5.87 -0.50 -8.79
CA GLY A 128 6.65 0.56 -9.40
C GLY A 128 7.36 1.50 -8.43
N LEU A 129 7.56 1.11 -7.17
CA LEU A 129 8.36 1.87 -6.20
C LEU A 129 9.80 2.01 -6.71
N GLY A 130 10.41 3.18 -6.48
CA GLY A 130 11.77 3.45 -6.92
C GLY A 130 11.94 3.53 -8.45
N GLY A 131 10.85 3.74 -9.20
CA GLY A 131 10.90 3.85 -10.66
C GLY A 131 10.95 2.51 -11.39
N ARG A 132 10.67 1.39 -10.72
CA ARG A 132 10.60 0.07 -11.38
C ARG A 132 9.50 0.04 -12.45
N ASN A 133 9.78 -0.62 -13.54
CA ASN A 133 8.81 -0.79 -14.62
C ASN A 133 7.67 -1.70 -14.17
N ILE A 134 6.46 -1.34 -14.59
CA ILE A 134 5.26 -2.17 -14.43
C ILE A 134 4.92 -2.69 -15.81
N THR A 135 4.96 -4.00 -15.99
CA THR A 135 4.71 -4.64 -17.29
C THR A 135 3.26 -5.07 -17.41
N LYS A 136 2.78 -5.22 -18.66
CA LYS A 136 1.46 -5.81 -18.91
C LYS A 136 1.37 -7.22 -18.33
N ASN A 137 2.46 -8.02 -18.44
CA ASN A 137 2.49 -9.38 -17.91
C ASN A 137 2.28 -9.41 -16.40
N SER A 138 2.95 -8.52 -15.67
CA SER A 138 2.76 -8.39 -14.20
C SER A 138 1.33 -8.00 -13.86
N LEU A 139 0.70 -7.12 -14.66
CA LEU A 139 -0.70 -6.73 -14.46
C LEU A 139 -1.67 -7.88 -14.78
N HIS A 140 -1.42 -8.68 -15.81
CA HIS A 140 -2.20 -9.89 -16.08
C HIS A 140 -2.13 -10.88 -14.93
N GLN A 141 -0.93 -11.18 -14.44
CA GLN A 141 -0.74 -12.07 -13.29
C GLN A 141 -1.44 -11.56 -12.03
N MET A 142 -1.36 -10.25 -11.76
CA MET A 142 -2.08 -9.61 -10.66
C MET A 142 -3.60 -9.80 -10.79
N LEU A 143 -4.15 -9.65 -11.99
CA LEU A 143 -5.58 -9.84 -12.25
C LEU A 143 -6.00 -11.30 -12.12
N ASP A 144 -5.19 -12.26 -12.58
CA ASP A 144 -5.43 -13.69 -12.40
C ASP A 144 -5.48 -14.04 -10.90
N GLN A 145 -4.55 -13.50 -10.12
CA GLN A 145 -4.52 -13.69 -8.67
C GLN A 145 -5.72 -13.02 -7.97
N ALA A 146 -6.17 -11.87 -8.46
CA ALA A 146 -7.36 -11.20 -7.93
C ALA A 146 -8.63 -12.01 -8.21
N GLU A 147 -8.75 -12.58 -9.40
CA GLU A 147 -9.90 -13.42 -9.79
C GLU A 147 -9.91 -14.75 -9.05
N ALA A 148 -8.74 -15.34 -8.83
CA ALA A 148 -8.58 -16.53 -8.01
C ALA A 148 -8.68 -16.28 -6.50
N GLU A 149 -8.82 -15.01 -6.09
CA GLU A 149 -8.84 -14.57 -4.67
C GLU A 149 -7.59 -15.01 -3.89
N THR A 150 -6.45 -15.11 -4.58
CA THR A 150 -5.16 -15.49 -3.99
C THR A 150 -4.27 -14.28 -3.63
N LEU A 151 -4.69 -13.06 -3.99
CA LEU A 151 -4.01 -11.84 -3.53
C LEU A 151 -4.17 -11.69 -2.02
N GLU A 152 -3.05 -11.39 -1.37
CA GLU A 152 -3.08 -10.98 0.04
C GLU A 152 -3.68 -9.57 0.20
N GLY A 153 -4.03 -9.21 1.43
CA GLY A 153 -4.61 -7.89 1.73
C GLY A 153 -3.74 -6.71 1.26
N LEU A 154 -2.41 -6.87 1.36
CA LEU A 154 -1.41 -5.95 0.81
C LEU A 154 -0.37 -6.78 0.04
N THR A 155 -0.27 -6.55 -1.25
CA THR A 155 0.67 -7.25 -2.14
C THR A 155 1.63 -6.24 -2.79
N PHE A 156 2.92 -6.57 -2.79
CA PHE A 156 3.92 -5.84 -3.57
C PHE A 156 4.15 -6.54 -4.90
N LEU A 157 3.82 -5.86 -6.00
CA LEU A 157 3.98 -6.38 -7.35
C LEU A 157 5.48 -6.47 -7.71
N ASP A 158 5.87 -7.61 -8.30
CA ASP A 158 7.24 -7.87 -8.77
C ASP A 158 8.32 -7.72 -7.67
N LEU A 159 7.98 -8.09 -6.43
CA LEU A 159 8.94 -8.11 -5.34
C LEU A 159 9.87 -9.31 -5.48
N ASP A 160 11.17 -9.03 -5.55
CA ASP A 160 12.22 -10.05 -5.52
C ASP A 160 12.44 -10.52 -4.07
N MET A 161 11.78 -11.63 -3.71
CA MET A 161 11.83 -12.18 -2.37
C MET A 161 13.21 -12.75 -2.01
N GLU A 162 13.99 -13.21 -2.99
CA GLU A 162 15.36 -13.70 -2.73
C GLU A 162 16.25 -12.54 -2.31
N LEU A 163 16.17 -11.42 -3.02
CA LEU A 163 16.90 -10.20 -2.68
C LEU A 163 16.46 -9.66 -1.31
N VAL A 164 15.15 -9.61 -1.05
CA VAL A 164 14.61 -9.15 0.23
C VAL A 164 15.14 -10.00 1.39
N ASN A 165 15.08 -11.32 1.27
CA ASN A 165 15.56 -12.23 2.30
C ASN A 165 17.07 -12.10 2.51
N ALA A 166 17.85 -11.97 1.44
CA ALA A 166 19.30 -11.75 1.54
C ALA A 166 19.63 -10.44 2.28
N GLU A 167 18.92 -9.36 2.00
CA GLU A 167 19.13 -8.08 2.69
C GLU A 167 18.67 -8.13 4.16
N LEU A 168 17.58 -8.83 4.48
CA LEU A 168 17.15 -9.04 5.87
C LEU A 168 18.20 -9.84 6.67
N GLU A 169 18.76 -10.88 6.08
CA GLU A 169 19.84 -11.64 6.72
C GLU A 169 21.10 -10.79 6.93
N ARG A 170 21.45 -9.98 5.94
CA ARG A 170 22.58 -9.06 6.02
C ARG A 170 22.35 -8.03 7.15
N GLU A 171 21.18 -7.45 7.23
CA GLU A 171 20.82 -6.51 8.29
C GLU A 171 20.86 -7.18 9.66
N ALA A 172 20.34 -8.39 9.79
CA ALA A 172 20.38 -9.13 11.04
C ALA A 172 21.83 -9.42 11.51
N LYS A 173 22.74 -9.68 10.56
CA LYS A 173 24.18 -9.83 10.86
C LYS A 173 24.81 -8.49 11.27
N MET A 174 24.42 -7.38 10.63
CA MET A 174 24.92 -6.04 10.96
C MET A 174 24.39 -5.50 12.28
N ARG A 175 23.15 -5.83 12.66
CA ARG A 175 22.56 -5.46 13.95
C ARG A 175 23.32 -5.96 15.16
N ARG A 176 24.18 -6.98 14.99
CA ARG A 176 25.13 -7.42 16.04
C ARG A 176 26.22 -6.40 16.36
N SER A 177 26.45 -5.44 15.48
CA SER A 177 27.37 -4.33 15.77
C SER A 177 26.72 -3.18 16.54
N GLY A 178 25.48 -3.34 17.00
CA GLY A 178 24.74 -2.45 17.87
C GLY A 178 24.80 -0.97 17.48
N GLY A 179 23.74 -0.23 17.71
CA GLY A 179 23.82 1.22 17.63
C GLY A 179 24.89 1.76 18.58
N VAL A 180 25.23 3.03 18.47
CA VAL A 180 26.23 3.69 19.33
C VAL A 180 25.98 3.39 20.81
N ALA A 181 24.70 3.31 21.25
CA ALA A 181 24.32 2.98 22.61
C ALA A 181 24.74 1.56 23.03
N ASP A 182 24.56 0.55 22.16
CA ASP A 182 24.98 -0.83 22.47
C ASP A 182 26.51 -0.98 22.51
N ASN A 183 27.21 -0.23 21.68
CA ASN A 183 28.68 -0.20 21.74
C ASN A 183 29.18 0.47 23.02
N VAL A 184 28.58 1.57 23.42
CA VAL A 184 28.90 2.27 24.67
C VAL A 184 28.63 1.37 25.88
N MET A 185 27.47 0.68 25.91
CA MET A 185 27.12 -0.24 27.00
C MET A 185 28.06 -1.43 27.06
N ARG A 186 28.42 -2.05 25.90
CA ARG A 186 29.41 -3.14 25.87
C ARG A 186 30.78 -2.70 26.39
N HIS A 187 31.26 -1.55 25.99
CA HIS A 187 32.52 -1.01 26.48
C HIS A 187 32.46 -0.65 27.97
N ALA A 188 31.32 -0.17 28.47
CA ALA A 188 31.12 0.08 29.87
C ALA A 188 31.16 -1.21 30.70
N VAL A 189 30.47 -2.26 30.25
CA VAL A 189 30.50 -3.58 30.90
C VAL A 189 31.92 -4.17 30.90
N GLN A 190 32.60 -4.16 29.74
CA GLN A 190 33.99 -4.66 29.66
C GLN A 190 34.95 -3.92 30.56
N ARG A 191 34.79 -2.60 30.71
CA ARG A 191 35.59 -1.80 31.67
C ARG A 191 35.27 -2.14 33.10
N ALA A 192 33.99 -2.38 33.42
CA ALA A 192 33.59 -2.79 34.78
C ALA A 192 34.14 -4.18 35.12
N ASP A 193 34.03 -5.15 34.22
CA ASP A 193 34.58 -6.50 34.39
C ASP A 193 36.09 -6.47 34.57
N ALA A 194 36.80 -5.68 33.76
CA ALA A 194 38.26 -5.51 33.88
C ALA A 194 38.66 -4.85 35.24
N ALA A 195 37.87 -3.88 35.69
CA ALA A 195 38.11 -3.23 36.98
C ALA A 195 37.89 -4.21 38.15
N ILE A 196 36.84 -5.04 38.09
CA ILE A 196 36.54 -6.08 39.09
C ILE A 196 37.68 -7.15 39.08
N ALA A 197 38.12 -7.59 37.92
CA ALA A 197 39.20 -8.54 37.79
C ALA A 197 40.52 -8.01 38.34
N ALA A 198 40.81 -6.73 38.16
CA ALA A 198 41.98 -6.04 38.71
C ALA A 198 41.96 -5.91 40.24
N GLN A 199 40.79 -5.94 40.87
CA GLN A 199 40.61 -5.89 42.32
C GLN A 199 40.64 -7.27 42.99
N GLY A 200 40.77 -8.36 42.19
CA GLY A 200 40.85 -9.73 42.70
C GLY A 200 39.56 -10.31 43.25
N GLU A 201 38.44 -9.60 43.12
CA GLU A 201 37.10 -10.09 43.45
C GLU A 201 36.53 -10.90 42.28
N LYS A 202 36.21 -12.19 42.53
CA LYS A 202 35.44 -13.00 41.57
C LYS A 202 34.02 -12.44 41.48
N PRO A 203 33.50 -12.17 40.29
CA PRO A 203 32.10 -11.71 40.16
C PRO A 203 31.17 -12.82 40.70
N GLN A 204 30.35 -12.49 41.69
CA GLN A 204 29.24 -13.32 42.10
C GLN A 204 28.22 -13.40 40.94
N ALA A 205 28.14 -14.56 40.30
CA ALA A 205 27.36 -14.81 39.09
C ALA A 205 25.81 -14.66 39.27
N ASP A 206 25.33 -14.35 40.46
CA ASP A 206 23.89 -14.48 40.79
C ASP A 206 23.12 -13.20 41.11
N LYS A 207 23.64 -12.02 40.79
CA LYS A 207 22.90 -10.77 41.08
C LYS A 207 22.71 -9.75 39.96
N VAL A 208 22.97 -10.10 38.73
CA VAL A 208 22.48 -9.30 37.61
C VAL A 208 21.21 -9.95 37.11
N GLY A 209 20.09 -9.51 37.68
CA GLY A 209 18.78 -9.96 37.23
C GLY A 209 18.61 -9.75 35.73
N ASN A 210 18.26 -10.81 35.06
CA ASN A 210 17.82 -10.81 33.67
C ASN A 210 16.69 -9.78 33.45
N ALA A 211 17.03 -8.54 33.18
CA ALA A 211 16.14 -7.64 32.50
C ALA A 211 16.11 -8.06 31.02
N ARG A 212 15.56 -9.23 30.76
CA ARG A 212 15.04 -9.53 29.45
C ARG A 212 13.88 -8.59 29.23
N VAL A 213 14.09 -7.54 28.48
CA VAL A 213 13.01 -6.83 27.82
C VAL A 213 12.34 -7.87 26.94
N ALA A 214 11.22 -8.40 27.41
CA ALA A 214 10.38 -9.28 26.61
C ALA A 214 9.95 -8.51 25.37
N ALA A 215 10.22 -9.05 24.21
CA ALA A 215 9.59 -8.60 22.98
C ALA A 215 8.07 -8.62 23.22
N PRO A 216 7.31 -7.60 22.75
CA PRO A 216 5.88 -7.61 22.92
C PRO A 216 5.30 -8.82 22.20
N SER A 217 4.61 -9.68 22.95
CA SER A 217 3.81 -10.79 22.43
C SER A 217 2.76 -10.23 21.48
N THR A 218 2.70 -10.78 20.27
CA THR A 218 1.68 -10.48 19.27
C THR A 218 0.35 -11.21 19.53
N ALA A 219 -0.04 -11.35 20.78
CA ALA A 219 -1.36 -11.82 21.16
C ALA A 219 -2.01 -10.76 22.04
N ASP A 220 -3.22 -10.36 21.64
CA ASP A 220 -4.13 -9.44 22.26
C ASP A 220 -4.05 -7.96 21.85
N THR A 221 -4.60 -7.66 20.68
CA THR A 221 -5.34 -6.41 20.52
C THR A 221 -6.61 -6.68 19.71
N ALA A 222 -7.53 -7.38 20.32
CA ALA A 222 -8.93 -7.25 19.99
C ALA A 222 -9.38 -5.92 20.59
N ILE A 223 -9.41 -4.86 19.82
CA ILE A 223 -10.10 -3.62 20.19
C ILE A 223 -11.47 -3.66 19.53
N ASN A 224 -12.47 -4.00 20.35
CA ASN A 224 -13.85 -3.61 20.14
C ASN A 224 -13.94 -2.07 20.17
N VAL A 225 -14.30 -1.45 19.06
CA VAL A 225 -15.28 -0.36 18.93
C VAL A 225 -15.74 -0.31 17.47
#